data_276050cbc635f3d06165abd6edcadbec
#
_entry.id   276050cbc635f3d06165abd6edcadbec
#
_cell.length_a   1.000
_cell.length_b   1.000
_cell.length_c   1.000
_cell.angle_alpha   90.00
_cell.angle_beta   90.00
_cell.angle_gamma   90.00
#
_symmetry.space_group_name_H-M   'P 1'
#
loop_
_entity.id
_entity.type
_entity.pdbx_description
1 polymer ?
#
loop_
_entity_poly.entity_id
_entity_poly.type
_entity_poly.pdbx_seq_one_letter_code
_entity_poly.pdbx_strand_id
1 'polypeptide(L)'
;RFAGIIMAINLIIVFSVFYWFFTTTGTSRGVFEETTGLFIPVLIYSVLVWAAISFYQYYLTASRHKLNQARTKLLQDQILRHDLEIAHMLQQRLYPSAPPPIDHIQIVAYSEPARETSGDFYDFVRMPDQRWAIVVADVTGKSIAAAMVMVMARSILRAAIINHQRPEAILRAANSALCADGIDNQYVTVFLGILDPQNNTLQFATAGHPFPFLRRNGQIQEIGYGSLPLGTRLSVDYRETTLQLQAGDQIFLLTDGFFEVQNAHHEIFGFDRLMNLLDQVDPNDPQRAMEQLLATINQFCGQVERSDDMTALIIQVLPQTYAATATV
;
A
#
# COMPACT_ATOMS: atom_id res chain seq x y z
N ARG A 1 21.77 43.04 6.08
CA ARG A 1 22.24 44.05 7.04
C ARG A 1 23.72 44.43 6.80
N PHE A 2 24.63 43.47 6.61
CA PHE A 2 26.07 43.74 6.38
C PHE A 2 26.36 44.59 5.13
N ALA A 3 25.67 44.31 4.00
CA ALA A 3 25.84 45.07 2.75
C ALA A 3 25.40 46.53 2.88
N GLY A 4 24.35 46.82 3.63
CA GLY A 4 23.92 48.19 3.93
C GLY A 4 24.91 48.94 4.79
N ILE A 5 25.57 48.27 5.73
CA ILE A 5 26.62 48.89 6.58
C ILE A 5 27.86 49.25 5.74
N ILE A 6 28.30 48.32 4.86
CA ILE A 6 29.44 48.58 3.96
C ILE A 6 29.14 49.74 3.00
N MET A 7 27.94 49.79 2.46
CA MET A 7 27.50 50.93 1.61
C MET A 7 27.53 52.26 2.37
N ALA A 8 26.98 52.28 3.59
CA ALA A 8 26.97 53.49 4.43
C ALA A 8 28.41 53.95 4.75
N ILE A 9 29.30 53.02 5.07
CA ILE A 9 30.71 53.32 5.32
C ILE A 9 31.40 53.89 4.06
N ASN A 10 31.20 53.27 2.89
CA ASN A 10 31.76 53.77 1.63
C ASN A 10 31.22 55.16 1.28
N LEU A 11 29.91 55.38 1.44
CA LEU A 11 29.32 56.72 1.19
C LEU A 11 29.89 57.78 2.14
N ILE A 12 30.06 57.43 3.42
CA ILE A 12 30.67 58.32 4.42
C ILE A 12 32.13 58.67 4.03
N ILE A 13 32.91 57.66 3.64
CA ILE A 13 34.31 57.88 3.21
C ILE A 13 34.36 58.78 1.98
N VAL A 14 33.56 58.48 0.96
CA VAL A 14 33.52 59.25 -0.28
C VAL A 14 33.08 60.72 0.01
N PHE A 15 32.04 60.88 0.82
CA PHE A 15 31.59 62.24 1.23
C PHE A 15 32.62 62.95 2.11
N SER A 16 33.31 62.27 3.02
CA SER A 16 34.34 62.86 3.88
C SER A 16 35.56 63.30 3.08
N VAL A 17 36.02 62.49 2.12
CA VAL A 17 37.11 62.82 1.22
C VAL A 17 36.74 64.07 0.34
N PHE A 18 35.51 64.06 -0.19
CA PHE A 18 35.02 65.21 -0.98
C PHE A 18 34.91 66.46 -0.14
N TYR A 19 34.36 66.41 1.07
CA TYR A 19 34.24 67.53 2.00
C TYR A 19 35.61 68.07 2.40
N TRP A 20 36.57 67.22 2.76
CA TRP A 20 37.94 67.57 3.11
C TRP A 20 38.65 68.30 1.94
N PHE A 21 38.51 67.73 0.73
CA PHE A 21 39.10 68.35 -0.47
C PHE A 21 38.52 69.69 -0.76
N PHE A 22 37.20 69.87 -0.66
CA PHE A 22 36.50 71.11 -0.89
C PHE A 22 36.88 72.19 0.12
N THR A 23 37.13 71.82 1.37
CA THR A 23 37.51 72.83 2.42
C THR A 23 38.97 73.20 2.40
N THR A 24 39.86 72.38 1.85
CA THR A 24 41.32 72.62 1.88
C THR A 24 41.86 73.24 0.61
N THR A 25 41.20 73.12 -0.56
CA THR A 25 41.74 73.56 -1.85
C THR A 25 41.29 74.99 -2.33
N GLY A 26 40.35 75.58 -1.64
CA GLY A 26 39.82 76.89 -2.03
C GLY A 26 39.18 76.95 -3.43
N THR A 27 38.10 77.64 -3.57
CA THR A 27 37.22 77.65 -4.75
C THR A 27 37.80 78.39 -5.98
N SER A 28 38.75 77.80 -6.69
CA SER A 28 39.01 78.17 -8.08
C SER A 28 38.17 77.27 -9.04
N ARG A 29 37.55 77.92 -10.06
CA ARG A 29 36.62 77.25 -10.98
C ARG A 29 37.24 76.02 -11.73
N GLY A 30 38.55 76.08 -11.99
CA GLY A 30 39.28 74.97 -12.65
C GLY A 30 39.49 73.76 -11.80
N VAL A 31 39.70 73.93 -10.49
CA VAL A 31 39.84 72.79 -9.54
C VAL A 31 38.51 72.09 -9.31
N PHE A 32 37.39 72.80 -9.40
CA PHE A 32 36.03 72.22 -9.28
C PHE A 32 35.70 71.32 -10.47
N GLU A 33 36.04 71.68 -11.71
CA GLU A 33 35.80 70.82 -12.89
C GLU A 33 36.66 69.59 -12.88
N GLU A 34 37.90 69.65 -12.46
CA GLU A 34 38.83 68.54 -12.39
C GLU A 34 38.43 67.55 -11.27
N THR A 35 37.94 67.99 -10.13
CA THR A 35 37.51 67.20 -9.02
C THR A 35 36.16 66.47 -9.26
N THR A 36 35.21 67.16 -9.92
CA THR A 36 33.93 66.54 -10.32
C THR A 36 34.15 65.45 -11.37
N GLY A 37 35.15 65.61 -12.26
CA GLY A 37 35.53 64.63 -13.24
C GLY A 37 36.05 63.32 -12.63
N LEU A 38 36.67 63.31 -11.45
CA LEU A 38 37.12 62.09 -10.73
C LEU A 38 36.07 61.57 -9.77
N PHE A 39 35.23 62.39 -9.18
CA PHE A 39 34.28 62.03 -8.17
C PHE A 39 33.13 61.17 -8.73
N ILE A 40 32.59 61.54 -9.90
CA ILE A 40 31.49 60.78 -10.54
C ILE A 40 31.86 59.39 -10.89
N PRO A 41 33.01 59.02 -11.52
CA PRO A 41 33.44 57.68 -11.76
C PRO A 41 33.60 56.83 -10.49
N VAL A 42 34.16 57.41 -9.42
CA VAL A 42 34.32 56.71 -8.13
C VAL A 42 32.98 56.40 -7.48
N LEU A 43 32.03 57.31 -7.56
CA LEU A 43 30.68 57.08 -7.06
C LEU A 43 29.98 55.98 -7.85
N ILE A 44 30.04 56.00 -9.19
CA ILE A 44 29.49 54.98 -10.06
C ILE A 44 30.11 53.64 -9.76
N TYR A 45 31.43 53.56 -9.64
CA TYR A 45 32.14 52.36 -9.30
C TYR A 45 31.70 51.78 -7.95
N SER A 46 31.56 52.62 -6.92
CA SER A 46 31.11 52.19 -5.59
C SER A 46 29.67 51.63 -5.62
N VAL A 47 28.77 52.24 -6.39
CA VAL A 47 27.39 51.74 -6.58
C VAL A 47 27.38 50.41 -7.32
N LEU A 48 28.19 50.25 -8.36
CA LEU A 48 28.29 48.99 -9.10
C LEU A 48 28.84 47.86 -8.25
N VAL A 49 29.89 48.12 -7.47
CA VAL A 49 30.45 47.11 -6.53
C VAL A 49 29.41 46.71 -5.48
N TRP A 50 28.69 47.69 -4.92
CA TRP A 50 27.64 47.42 -3.97
C TRP A 50 26.50 46.58 -4.59
N ALA A 51 26.06 46.93 -5.79
CA ALA A 51 25.03 46.22 -6.51
C ALA A 51 25.47 44.76 -6.78
N ALA A 52 26.72 44.56 -7.19
CA ALA A 52 27.28 43.22 -7.42
C ALA A 52 27.34 42.37 -6.14
N ILE A 53 27.80 42.97 -5.01
CA ILE A 53 27.84 42.31 -3.71
C ILE A 53 26.40 41.93 -3.24
N SER A 54 25.45 42.88 -3.37
CA SER A 54 24.07 42.69 -2.97
C SER A 54 23.40 41.60 -3.82
N PHE A 55 23.62 41.59 -5.13
CA PHE A 55 23.15 40.58 -6.06
C PHE A 55 23.74 39.21 -5.70
N TYR A 56 25.05 39.15 -5.45
CA TYR A 56 25.71 37.90 -5.06
C TYR A 56 25.17 37.34 -3.73
N GLN A 57 24.96 38.18 -2.73
CA GLN A 57 24.38 37.80 -1.45
C GLN A 57 22.92 37.32 -1.60
N TYR A 58 22.12 38.03 -2.42
CA TYR A 58 20.78 37.58 -2.76
C TYR A 58 20.78 36.22 -3.42
N TYR A 59 21.65 36.03 -4.40
CA TYR A 59 21.79 34.73 -5.08
C TYR A 59 22.19 33.59 -4.14
N LEU A 60 23.19 33.84 -3.27
CA LEU A 60 23.63 32.87 -2.27
C LEU A 60 22.53 32.52 -1.27
N THR A 61 21.79 33.50 -0.78
CA THR A 61 20.69 33.27 0.18
C THR A 61 19.55 32.49 -0.48
N ALA A 62 19.18 32.85 -1.70
CA ALA A 62 18.16 32.14 -2.47
C ALA A 62 18.56 30.68 -2.75
N SER A 63 19.84 30.45 -3.14
CA SER A 63 20.36 29.09 -3.37
C SER A 63 20.40 28.25 -2.10
N ARG A 64 20.86 28.82 -0.98
CA ARG A 64 20.84 28.16 0.34
C ARG A 64 19.42 27.81 0.78
N HIS A 65 18.46 28.70 0.55
CA HIS A 65 17.06 28.43 0.90
C HIS A 65 16.50 27.24 0.11
N LYS A 66 16.73 27.18 -1.20
CA LYS A 66 16.33 26.05 -2.04
C LYS A 66 16.99 24.73 -1.59
N LEU A 67 18.29 24.77 -1.28
CA LEU A 67 19.01 23.59 -0.81
C LEU A 67 18.47 23.09 0.53
N ASN A 68 18.19 23.99 1.47
CA ASN A 68 17.62 23.64 2.77
C ASN A 68 16.22 23.05 2.62
N GLN A 69 15.38 23.63 1.76
CA GLN A 69 14.05 23.07 1.47
C GLN A 69 14.15 21.67 0.88
N ALA A 70 15.02 21.46 -0.11
CA ALA A 70 15.24 20.14 -0.70
C ALA A 70 15.74 19.12 0.33
N ARG A 71 16.70 19.54 1.18
CA ARG A 71 17.21 18.68 2.27
C ARG A 71 16.14 18.33 3.30
N THR A 72 15.31 19.29 3.71
CA THR A 72 14.22 19.04 4.66
C THR A 72 13.21 18.06 4.07
N LYS A 73 12.86 18.23 2.79
CA LYS A 73 11.95 17.32 2.09
C LYS A 73 12.52 15.90 2.03
N LEU A 74 13.79 15.74 1.67
CA LEU A 74 14.44 14.44 1.63
C LEU A 74 14.46 13.75 3.01
N LEU A 75 14.73 14.51 4.08
CA LEU A 75 14.70 13.95 5.43
C LEU A 75 13.28 13.53 5.85
N GLN A 76 12.26 14.31 5.51
CA GLN A 76 10.86 13.96 5.76
C GLN A 76 10.46 12.69 5.00
N ASP A 77 10.84 12.58 3.72
CA ASP A 77 10.58 11.40 2.91
C ASP A 77 11.29 10.15 3.47
N GLN A 78 12.52 10.30 3.99
CA GLN A 78 13.24 9.18 4.62
C GLN A 78 12.59 8.71 5.93
N ILE A 79 12.15 9.65 6.78
CA ILE A 79 11.44 9.32 8.03
C ILE A 79 10.13 8.59 7.70
N LEU A 80 9.34 9.13 6.75
CA LEU A 80 8.09 8.51 6.34
C LEU A 80 8.29 7.09 5.81
N ARG A 81 9.31 6.86 4.97
CA ARG A 81 9.63 5.51 4.46
C ARG A 81 9.99 4.56 5.60
N HIS A 82 10.78 5.00 6.55
CA HIS A 82 11.15 4.19 7.72
C HIS A 82 9.93 3.81 8.56
N ASP A 83 9.02 4.75 8.81
CA ASP A 83 7.78 4.49 9.56
C ASP A 83 6.88 3.47 8.80
N LEU A 84 6.82 3.58 7.47
CA LEU A 84 6.11 2.63 6.61
C LEU A 84 6.73 1.22 6.65
N GLU A 85 8.06 1.11 6.63
CA GLU A 85 8.77 -0.16 6.77
C GLU A 85 8.46 -0.84 8.12
N ILE A 86 8.38 -0.06 9.21
CA ILE A 86 7.98 -0.57 10.51
C ILE A 86 6.53 -1.07 10.48
N ALA A 87 5.61 -0.31 9.87
CA ALA A 87 4.21 -0.71 9.73
C ALA A 87 4.09 -2.02 8.94
N HIS A 88 4.83 -2.15 7.84
CA HIS A 88 4.91 -3.38 7.05
C HIS A 88 5.41 -4.58 7.89
N MET A 89 6.51 -4.42 8.62
CA MET A 89 7.03 -5.49 9.48
C MET A 89 6.01 -5.93 10.56
N LEU A 90 5.24 -4.99 11.10
CA LEU A 90 4.19 -5.30 12.07
C LEU A 90 3.03 -6.03 11.42
N GLN A 91 2.60 -5.63 10.22
CA GLN A 91 1.57 -6.35 9.46
C GLN A 91 2.01 -7.78 9.12
N GLN A 92 3.24 -7.97 8.68
CA GLN A 92 3.77 -9.29 8.34
C GLN A 92 3.70 -10.28 9.52
N ARG A 93 3.84 -9.80 10.75
CA ARG A 93 3.70 -10.64 11.96
C ARG A 93 2.24 -11.03 12.24
N LEU A 94 1.27 -10.38 11.63
CA LEU A 94 -0.14 -10.73 11.78
C LEU A 94 -0.54 -11.89 10.86
N TYR A 95 0.15 -12.08 9.73
CA TYR A 95 -0.14 -13.19 8.84
C TYR A 95 0.20 -14.53 9.51
N PRO A 96 -0.56 -15.58 9.21
CA PRO A 96 -0.21 -16.94 9.65
C PRO A 96 1.17 -17.33 9.11
N SER A 97 2.01 -17.90 9.97
CA SER A 97 3.36 -18.35 9.59
C SER A 97 3.34 -19.52 8.59
N ALA A 98 2.28 -20.31 8.62
CA ALA A 98 2.03 -21.40 7.68
C ALA A 98 0.53 -21.74 7.69
N PRO A 99 0.00 -22.31 6.60
CA PRO A 99 -1.32 -22.92 6.59
C PRO A 99 -1.43 -24.03 7.64
N PRO A 100 -2.63 -24.25 8.22
CA PRO A 100 -2.82 -25.28 9.22
C PRO A 100 -2.65 -26.68 8.62
N PRO A 101 -2.02 -27.61 9.35
CA PRO A 101 -1.99 -29.01 8.95
C PRO A 101 -3.38 -29.64 9.15
N ILE A 102 -4.04 -29.94 8.05
CA ILE A 102 -5.38 -30.56 8.04
C ILE A 102 -5.29 -31.86 7.26
N ASP A 103 -5.76 -32.96 7.87
CA ASP A 103 -5.75 -34.26 7.22
C ASP A 103 -6.47 -34.19 5.86
N HIS A 104 -5.87 -34.77 4.83
CA HIS A 104 -6.36 -34.84 3.45
C HIS A 104 -6.71 -33.49 2.79
N ILE A 105 -6.28 -32.37 3.38
CA ILE A 105 -6.43 -31.04 2.77
C ILE A 105 -5.08 -30.32 2.80
N GLN A 106 -4.63 -29.92 1.62
CA GLN A 106 -3.43 -29.10 1.47
C GLN A 106 -3.85 -27.68 1.13
N ILE A 107 -3.27 -26.70 1.83
CA ILE A 107 -3.52 -25.27 1.58
C ILE A 107 -2.20 -24.61 1.24
N VAL A 108 -2.21 -23.84 0.17
CA VAL A 108 -1.11 -22.95 -0.21
C VAL A 108 -1.63 -21.52 -0.17
N ALA A 109 -0.88 -20.63 0.44
CA ALA A 109 -1.24 -19.22 0.58
C ALA A 109 -0.13 -18.33 0.00
N TYR A 110 -0.53 -17.26 -0.64
CA TYR A 110 0.34 -16.21 -1.16
C TYR A 110 -0.28 -14.86 -0.86
N SER A 111 0.55 -13.89 -0.47
CA SER A 111 0.16 -12.50 -0.32
C SER A 111 1.36 -11.61 -0.59
N GLU A 112 1.20 -10.65 -1.49
CA GLU A 112 2.22 -9.67 -1.86
C GLU A 112 1.56 -8.29 -1.97
N PRO A 113 2.01 -7.33 -1.15
CA PRO A 113 1.50 -5.97 -1.21
C PRO A 113 2.00 -5.25 -2.47
N ALA A 114 1.16 -4.38 -3.04
CA ALA A 114 1.55 -3.50 -4.15
C ALA A 114 2.43 -2.32 -3.69
N ARG A 115 2.35 -1.97 -2.40
CA ARG A 115 3.10 -0.89 -1.76
C ARG A 115 3.73 -1.38 -0.45
N GLU A 116 4.21 -0.43 0.36
CA GLU A 116 4.83 -0.73 1.67
C GLU A 116 3.85 -1.40 2.65
N THR A 117 2.56 -1.13 2.56
CA THR A 117 1.53 -1.75 3.42
C THR A 117 0.37 -2.28 2.58
N SER A 118 -0.27 -3.36 3.03
CA SER A 118 -1.37 -4.04 2.34
C SER A 118 -2.72 -3.76 3.00
N GLY A 119 -3.76 -3.63 2.17
CA GLY A 119 -5.17 -3.74 2.57
C GLY A 119 -5.63 -5.19 2.64
N ASP A 120 -5.02 -6.06 1.83
CA ASP A 120 -5.32 -7.49 1.78
C ASP A 120 -4.86 -8.23 3.04
N PHE A 121 -5.58 -9.27 3.40
CA PHE A 121 -5.10 -10.26 4.36
C PHE A 121 -5.78 -11.62 4.19
N TYR A 122 -5.13 -12.65 4.67
CA TYR A 122 -5.74 -13.95 4.92
C TYR A 122 -5.48 -14.41 6.35
N ASP A 123 -6.35 -15.27 6.86
CA ASP A 123 -6.19 -15.82 8.21
C ASP A 123 -6.77 -17.23 8.33
N PHE A 124 -6.21 -18.00 9.25
CA PHE A 124 -6.69 -19.30 9.64
C PHE A 124 -6.96 -19.30 11.14
N VAL A 125 -8.20 -19.57 11.52
CA VAL A 125 -8.59 -19.58 12.94
C VAL A 125 -9.16 -20.94 13.30
N ARG A 126 -8.50 -21.63 14.25
CA ARG A 126 -9.04 -22.89 14.77
C ARG A 126 -10.25 -22.60 15.65
N MET A 127 -11.35 -23.21 15.33
CA MET A 127 -12.59 -23.08 16.09
C MET A 127 -12.62 -24.07 17.29
N PRO A 128 -13.42 -23.79 18.33
CA PRO A 128 -13.50 -24.67 19.52
C PRO A 128 -13.92 -26.11 19.21
N ASP A 129 -14.71 -26.30 18.15
CA ASP A 129 -15.22 -27.61 17.69
C ASP A 129 -14.30 -28.30 16.68
N GLN A 130 -13.03 -27.93 16.62
CA GLN A 130 -11.98 -28.49 15.76
C GLN A 130 -12.09 -28.14 14.28
N ARG A 131 -13.10 -27.39 13.84
CA ARG A 131 -13.19 -26.83 12.50
C ARG A 131 -12.21 -25.69 12.31
N TRP A 132 -11.99 -25.31 11.06
CA TRP A 132 -11.12 -24.19 10.71
C TRP A 132 -11.91 -23.09 9.98
N ALA A 133 -11.84 -21.87 10.48
CA ALA A 133 -12.26 -20.71 9.72
C ALA A 133 -11.11 -20.23 8.84
N ILE A 134 -11.42 -20.02 7.55
CA ILE A 134 -10.53 -19.52 6.51
C ILE A 134 -11.06 -18.16 6.10
N VAL A 135 -10.22 -17.15 6.16
CA VAL A 135 -10.57 -15.78 5.80
C VAL A 135 -9.65 -15.30 4.69
N VAL A 136 -10.23 -14.69 3.65
CA VAL A 136 -9.52 -13.86 2.68
C VAL A 136 -10.28 -12.55 2.59
N ALA A 137 -9.58 -11.45 2.69
CA ALA A 137 -10.23 -10.14 2.76
C ALA A 137 -9.35 -9.06 2.12
N ASP A 138 -10.02 -8.03 1.60
CA ASP A 138 -9.40 -6.84 1.05
C ASP A 138 -10.12 -5.58 1.56
N VAL A 139 -9.35 -4.57 1.95
CA VAL A 139 -9.82 -3.28 2.43
C VAL A 139 -9.67 -2.23 1.35
N THR A 140 -10.75 -1.55 1.03
CA THR A 140 -10.71 -0.47 0.03
C THR A 140 -9.66 0.59 0.33
N GLY A 141 -8.81 0.88 -0.67
CA GLY A 141 -7.76 1.90 -0.60
C GLY A 141 -6.37 1.32 -0.33
N LYS A 142 -5.34 2.11 -0.66
CA LYS A 142 -3.92 1.69 -0.67
C LYS A 142 -3.09 2.63 0.19
N SER A 143 -3.48 2.79 1.45
CA SER A 143 -2.86 3.74 2.37
C SER A 143 -2.64 3.12 3.74
N ILE A 144 -1.88 3.81 4.60
CA ILE A 144 -1.76 3.44 6.02
C ILE A 144 -3.14 3.29 6.69
N ALA A 145 -4.12 4.09 6.27
CA ALA A 145 -5.48 3.97 6.80
C ALA A 145 -6.12 2.62 6.45
N ALA A 146 -5.98 2.15 5.19
CA ALA A 146 -6.44 0.81 4.79
C ALA A 146 -5.73 -0.29 5.59
N ALA A 147 -4.42 -0.16 5.78
CA ALA A 147 -3.64 -1.07 6.61
C ALA A 147 -4.12 -1.14 8.07
N MET A 148 -4.51 -0.02 8.66
CA MET A 148 -5.06 0.02 10.01
C MET A 148 -6.46 -0.61 10.09
N VAL A 149 -7.30 -0.36 9.08
CA VAL A 149 -8.63 -0.99 8.98
C VAL A 149 -8.49 -2.50 8.78
N MET A 150 -7.50 -2.95 8.02
CA MET A 150 -7.18 -4.38 7.88
C MET A 150 -6.91 -5.04 9.24
N VAL A 151 -6.04 -4.44 10.07
CA VAL A 151 -5.72 -4.96 11.42
C VAL A 151 -6.97 -5.02 12.29
N MET A 152 -7.80 -3.98 12.24
CA MET A 152 -9.05 -3.92 13.00
C MET A 152 -10.06 -4.96 12.48
N ALA A 153 -10.32 -5.03 11.18
CA ALA A 153 -11.22 -5.99 10.57
C ALA A 153 -10.82 -7.44 10.89
N ARG A 154 -9.52 -7.75 10.79
CA ARG A 154 -8.97 -9.05 11.18
C ARG A 154 -9.25 -9.38 12.65
N SER A 155 -9.06 -8.42 13.55
CA SER A 155 -9.30 -8.60 14.99
C SER A 155 -10.79 -8.82 15.29
N ILE A 156 -11.67 -8.06 14.67
CA ILE A 156 -13.13 -8.18 14.78
C ILE A 156 -13.58 -9.55 14.25
N LEU A 157 -13.10 -9.97 13.07
CA LEU A 157 -13.43 -11.27 12.48
C LEU A 157 -12.98 -12.42 13.40
N ARG A 158 -11.76 -12.38 13.94
CA ARG A 158 -11.29 -13.39 14.91
C ARG A 158 -12.18 -13.47 16.15
N ALA A 159 -12.59 -12.34 16.71
CA ALA A 159 -13.51 -12.31 17.85
C ALA A 159 -14.89 -12.88 17.48
N ALA A 160 -15.40 -12.55 16.30
CA ALA A 160 -16.68 -13.07 15.81
C ALA A 160 -16.62 -14.59 15.55
N ILE A 161 -15.53 -15.11 14.98
CA ILE A 161 -15.32 -16.55 14.71
C ILE A 161 -15.35 -17.37 16.01
N ILE A 162 -14.77 -16.87 17.09
CA ILE A 162 -14.77 -17.59 18.38
C ILE A 162 -16.19 -17.69 18.97
N ASN A 163 -17.03 -16.67 18.73
CA ASN A 163 -18.36 -16.55 19.33
C ASN A 163 -19.50 -17.11 18.47
N HIS A 164 -19.28 -17.38 17.19
CA HIS A 164 -20.30 -17.84 16.24
C HIS A 164 -19.79 -19.06 15.46
N GLN A 165 -20.72 -19.87 14.98
CA GLN A 165 -20.39 -21.14 14.31
C GLN A 165 -20.73 -21.16 12.82
N ARG A 166 -21.44 -20.17 12.31
CA ARG A 166 -21.89 -20.08 10.91
C ARG A 166 -21.31 -18.86 10.22
N PRO A 167 -20.87 -18.98 8.96
CA PRO A 167 -20.30 -17.87 8.19
C PRO A 167 -21.18 -16.62 8.17
N GLU A 168 -22.48 -16.76 7.94
CA GLU A 168 -23.39 -15.63 7.91
C GLU A 168 -23.44 -14.87 9.24
N ALA A 169 -23.46 -15.60 10.36
CA ALA A 169 -23.54 -14.99 11.69
C ALA A 169 -22.23 -14.26 12.05
N ILE A 170 -21.09 -14.82 11.66
CA ILE A 170 -19.77 -14.20 11.83
C ILE A 170 -19.67 -12.91 11.03
N LEU A 171 -20.02 -12.95 9.73
CA LEU A 171 -20.00 -11.75 8.88
C LEU A 171 -20.97 -10.67 9.36
N ARG A 172 -22.15 -11.05 9.83
CA ARG A 172 -23.14 -10.10 10.38
C ARG A 172 -22.63 -9.44 11.66
N ALA A 173 -22.02 -10.21 12.56
CA ALA A 173 -21.43 -9.67 13.78
C ALA A 173 -20.27 -8.72 13.48
N ALA A 174 -19.38 -9.13 12.56
CA ALA A 174 -18.25 -8.31 12.11
C ALA A 174 -18.74 -7.00 11.43
N ASN A 175 -19.74 -7.11 10.56
CA ASN A 175 -20.35 -5.94 9.91
C ASN A 175 -20.94 -4.94 10.92
N SER A 176 -21.67 -5.45 11.91
CA SER A 176 -22.26 -4.58 12.95
C SER A 176 -21.19 -3.85 13.76
N ALA A 177 -20.08 -4.51 14.08
CA ALA A 177 -18.96 -3.90 14.79
C ALA A 177 -18.27 -2.83 13.94
N LEU A 178 -17.94 -3.13 12.67
CA LEU A 178 -17.33 -2.17 11.76
C LEU A 178 -18.20 -0.93 11.50
N CYS A 179 -19.51 -1.12 11.33
CA CYS A 179 -20.44 0.00 11.19
C CYS A 179 -20.55 0.85 12.45
N ALA A 180 -20.44 0.24 13.65
CA ALA A 180 -20.49 0.97 14.93
C ALA A 180 -19.24 1.84 15.16
N ASP A 181 -18.08 1.42 14.68
CA ASP A 181 -16.82 2.16 14.79
C ASP A 181 -16.76 3.38 13.84
N GLY A 182 -17.73 3.53 12.92
CA GLY A 182 -17.93 4.73 12.11
C GLY A 182 -16.77 5.04 11.17
N ILE A 183 -16.22 4.02 10.53
CA ILE A 183 -15.13 4.19 9.56
C ILE A 183 -15.74 4.71 8.25
N ASP A 184 -15.67 6.02 8.05
CA ASP A 184 -16.20 6.66 6.86
C ASP A 184 -15.39 6.27 5.61
N ASN A 185 -16.11 5.86 4.56
CA ASN A 185 -15.59 5.58 3.21
C ASN A 185 -14.56 4.43 3.09
N GLN A 186 -14.49 3.53 4.06
CA GLN A 186 -13.69 2.31 3.92
C GLN A 186 -14.57 1.08 4.11
N TYR A 187 -14.46 0.15 3.18
CA TYR A 187 -15.22 -1.09 3.17
C TYR A 187 -14.25 -2.26 3.17
N VAL A 188 -14.70 -3.40 3.68
CA VAL A 188 -13.90 -4.61 3.71
C VAL A 188 -14.62 -5.69 2.93
N THR A 189 -14.02 -6.16 1.85
CA THR A 189 -14.50 -7.35 1.15
C THR A 189 -13.99 -8.58 1.89
N VAL A 190 -14.83 -9.58 2.11
CA VAL A 190 -14.45 -10.77 2.87
C VAL A 190 -15.01 -12.03 2.24
N PHE A 191 -14.17 -13.03 2.00
CA PHE A 191 -14.56 -14.44 1.95
C PHE A 191 -14.34 -15.04 3.33
N LEU A 192 -15.36 -15.70 3.87
CA LEU A 192 -15.30 -16.45 5.12
C LEU A 192 -15.81 -17.88 4.89
N GLY A 193 -14.90 -18.85 5.01
CA GLY A 193 -15.20 -20.28 4.92
C GLY A 193 -14.96 -20.99 6.25
N ILE A 194 -15.87 -21.90 6.62
CA ILE A 194 -15.69 -22.83 7.73
C ILE A 194 -15.49 -24.21 7.14
N LEU A 195 -14.28 -24.71 7.27
CA LEU A 195 -13.85 -26.02 6.81
C LEU A 195 -14.03 -27.04 7.94
N ASP A 196 -14.80 -28.07 7.66
CA ASP A 196 -15.00 -29.23 8.54
C ASP A 196 -14.32 -30.45 7.90
N PRO A 197 -13.12 -30.83 8.38
CA PRO A 197 -12.41 -31.96 7.82
C PRO A 197 -13.06 -33.31 8.13
N GLN A 198 -13.84 -33.40 9.22
CA GLN A 198 -14.49 -34.68 9.62
C GLN A 198 -15.66 -35.01 8.71
N ASN A 199 -16.43 -33.98 8.33
CA ASN A 199 -17.58 -34.13 7.44
C ASN A 199 -17.25 -33.85 5.97
N ASN A 200 -16.01 -33.48 5.64
CA ASN A 200 -15.57 -33.06 4.31
C ASN A 200 -16.47 -31.95 3.74
N THR A 201 -16.77 -30.94 4.53
CA THR A 201 -17.59 -29.81 4.09
C THR A 201 -16.87 -28.46 4.22
N LEU A 202 -17.15 -27.59 3.28
CA LEU A 202 -16.82 -26.18 3.35
C LEU A 202 -18.13 -25.38 3.34
N GLN A 203 -18.45 -24.75 4.46
CA GLN A 203 -19.53 -23.76 4.54
C GLN A 203 -18.92 -22.37 4.39
N PHE A 204 -19.43 -21.56 3.49
CA PHE A 204 -18.87 -20.22 3.27
C PHE A 204 -19.93 -19.19 2.93
N ALA A 205 -19.58 -17.94 3.15
CA ALA A 205 -20.29 -16.75 2.70
C ALA A 205 -19.30 -15.67 2.27
N THR A 206 -19.74 -14.78 1.37
CA THR A 206 -18.92 -13.65 0.92
C THR A 206 -19.57 -12.33 1.30
N ALA A 207 -18.77 -11.34 1.61
CA ALA A 207 -19.16 -9.96 1.84
C ALA A 207 -18.46 -9.08 0.79
N GLY A 208 -19.02 -9.00 -0.44
CA GLY A 208 -18.47 -8.20 -1.52
C GLY A 208 -17.13 -8.71 -2.10
N HIS A 209 -16.62 -9.82 -1.64
CA HIS A 209 -15.37 -10.41 -2.12
C HIS A 209 -15.59 -11.18 -3.43
N PRO A 210 -14.57 -11.29 -4.33
CA PRO A 210 -14.65 -12.15 -5.48
C PRO A 210 -15.08 -13.57 -5.11
N PHE A 211 -15.88 -14.20 -5.99
CA PHE A 211 -16.34 -15.56 -5.72
C PHE A 211 -15.19 -16.56 -5.75
N PRO A 212 -15.20 -17.58 -4.87
CA PRO A 212 -14.27 -18.69 -5.01
C PRO A 212 -14.51 -19.46 -6.30
N PHE A 213 -13.41 -19.96 -6.89
CA PHE A 213 -13.49 -20.85 -8.04
C PHE A 213 -13.29 -22.28 -7.55
N LEU A 214 -14.18 -23.16 -7.98
CA LEU A 214 -14.08 -24.60 -7.74
C LEU A 214 -13.69 -25.31 -9.03
N ARG A 215 -12.54 -25.99 -9.00
CA ARG A 215 -12.21 -26.98 -10.02
C ARG A 215 -12.63 -28.36 -9.51
N ARG A 216 -13.50 -29.01 -10.26
CA ARG A 216 -14.00 -30.38 -10.00
C ARG A 216 -14.13 -31.14 -11.31
N ASN A 217 -13.57 -32.33 -11.39
CA ASN A 217 -13.63 -33.21 -12.60
C ASN A 217 -13.14 -32.50 -13.88
N GLY A 218 -12.10 -31.65 -13.76
CA GLY A 218 -11.54 -30.88 -14.89
C GLY A 218 -12.40 -29.70 -15.35
N GLN A 219 -13.44 -29.34 -14.63
CA GLN A 219 -14.25 -28.16 -14.90
C GLN A 219 -14.07 -27.11 -13.79
N ILE A 220 -13.95 -25.85 -14.19
CA ILE A 220 -13.83 -24.75 -13.26
C ILE A 220 -15.11 -23.90 -13.30
N GLN A 221 -15.57 -23.50 -12.11
CA GLN A 221 -16.76 -22.65 -11.98
C GLN A 221 -16.65 -21.74 -10.76
N GLU A 222 -17.27 -20.57 -10.83
CA GLU A 222 -17.52 -19.75 -9.66
C GLU A 222 -18.62 -20.35 -8.79
N ILE A 223 -18.45 -20.25 -7.47
CA ILE A 223 -19.45 -20.76 -6.52
C ILE A 223 -19.80 -19.71 -5.47
N GLY A 224 -21.04 -19.71 -5.01
CA GLY A 224 -21.51 -18.86 -3.92
C GLY A 224 -22.54 -17.81 -4.34
N TYR A 225 -22.80 -16.88 -3.44
CA TYR A 225 -23.75 -15.78 -3.61
C TYR A 225 -23.08 -14.45 -3.27
N GLY A 226 -23.36 -13.42 -4.08
CA GLY A 226 -22.88 -12.07 -3.83
C GLY A 226 -23.60 -11.38 -2.68
N SER A 227 -22.91 -10.53 -1.97
CA SER A 227 -23.42 -9.66 -0.92
C SER A 227 -22.63 -8.36 -0.87
N LEU A 228 -23.05 -7.40 -0.03
CA LEU A 228 -22.32 -6.14 0.14
C LEU A 228 -21.10 -6.32 1.04
N PRO A 229 -20.02 -5.56 0.83
CA PRO A 229 -18.86 -5.51 1.72
C PRO A 229 -19.24 -5.13 3.15
N LEU A 230 -18.40 -5.53 4.13
CA LEU A 230 -18.56 -5.11 5.52
C LEU A 230 -18.35 -3.59 5.63
N GLY A 231 -19.06 -2.97 6.55
CA GLY A 231 -18.98 -1.53 6.80
C GLY A 231 -19.88 -0.67 5.91
N THR A 232 -20.59 -1.27 4.92
CA THR A 232 -21.47 -0.50 4.00
C THR A 232 -22.81 -0.13 4.60
N ARG A 233 -23.45 -1.06 5.32
CA ARG A 233 -24.78 -0.91 5.94
C ARG A 233 -24.87 -1.76 7.20
N LEU A 234 -25.62 -1.28 8.19
CA LEU A 234 -25.88 -2.04 9.43
C LEU A 234 -26.58 -3.38 9.19
N SER A 235 -27.48 -3.46 8.21
CA SER A 235 -28.23 -4.70 7.92
C SER A 235 -27.93 -5.17 6.51
N VAL A 236 -27.20 -6.28 6.42
CA VAL A 236 -26.86 -6.98 5.18
C VAL A 236 -27.20 -8.46 5.36
N ASP A 237 -27.79 -9.07 4.32
CA ASP A 237 -28.05 -10.50 4.27
C ASP A 237 -26.85 -11.21 3.62
N TYR A 238 -26.13 -12.00 4.41
CA TYR A 238 -25.01 -12.82 3.97
C TYR A 238 -25.47 -14.24 3.74
N ARG A 239 -25.61 -14.64 2.48
CA ARG A 239 -26.09 -16.00 2.14
C ARG A 239 -24.95 -16.99 2.24
N GLU A 240 -25.26 -18.13 2.88
CA GLU A 240 -24.32 -19.26 2.99
C GLU A 240 -24.45 -20.21 1.82
N THR A 241 -23.31 -20.78 1.45
CA THR A 241 -23.18 -21.93 0.55
C THR A 241 -22.51 -23.06 1.31
N THR A 242 -23.05 -24.26 1.18
CA THR A 242 -22.40 -25.47 1.71
C THR A 242 -21.92 -26.32 0.53
N LEU A 243 -20.62 -26.56 0.50
CA LEU A 243 -19.96 -27.41 -0.50
C LEU A 243 -19.55 -28.71 0.17
N GLN A 244 -20.06 -29.84 -0.35
CA GLN A 244 -19.51 -31.17 -0.01
C GLN A 244 -18.21 -31.33 -0.80
N LEU A 245 -17.09 -31.45 -0.10
CA LEU A 245 -15.78 -31.63 -0.67
C LEU A 245 -15.58 -33.07 -1.20
N GLN A 246 -14.90 -33.17 -2.34
CA GLN A 246 -14.56 -34.42 -2.99
C GLN A 246 -13.04 -34.49 -3.22
N ALA A 247 -12.50 -35.72 -3.19
CA ALA A 247 -11.09 -35.90 -3.53
C ALA A 247 -10.80 -35.39 -4.96
N GLY A 248 -9.75 -34.61 -5.10
CA GLY A 248 -9.39 -33.94 -6.34
C GLY A 248 -9.98 -32.53 -6.52
N ASP A 249 -10.88 -32.10 -5.63
CA ASP A 249 -11.34 -30.72 -5.65
C ASP A 249 -10.18 -29.75 -5.41
N GLN A 250 -10.16 -28.66 -6.17
CA GLN A 250 -9.24 -27.54 -5.97
C GLN A 250 -10.06 -26.25 -5.91
N ILE A 251 -9.91 -25.51 -4.81
CA ILE A 251 -10.64 -24.27 -4.59
C ILE A 251 -9.64 -23.11 -4.59
N PHE A 252 -9.91 -22.10 -5.42
CA PHE A 252 -9.10 -20.89 -5.51
C PHE A 252 -9.86 -19.74 -4.87
N LEU A 253 -9.21 -19.05 -3.94
CA LEU A 253 -9.65 -17.82 -3.30
C LEU A 253 -8.67 -16.74 -3.71
N LEU A 254 -9.12 -15.72 -4.41
CA LEU A 254 -8.27 -14.70 -5.01
C LEU A 254 -8.84 -13.31 -4.72
N THR A 255 -7.98 -12.33 -4.44
CA THR A 255 -8.39 -10.92 -4.43
C THR A 255 -8.39 -10.36 -5.86
N ASP A 256 -8.99 -9.19 -6.05
CA ASP A 256 -9.16 -8.55 -7.35
C ASP A 256 -7.83 -8.17 -8.03
N GLY A 257 -6.76 -7.98 -7.24
CA GLY A 257 -5.43 -7.76 -7.77
C GLY A 257 -4.94 -8.82 -8.77
N PHE A 258 -5.52 -10.04 -8.76
CA PHE A 258 -5.16 -11.08 -9.73
C PHE A 258 -5.73 -10.85 -11.14
N PHE A 259 -6.87 -10.18 -11.28
CA PHE A 259 -7.50 -9.92 -12.58
C PHE A 259 -7.47 -8.44 -12.97
N GLU A 260 -7.17 -7.52 -12.05
CA GLU A 260 -7.04 -6.09 -12.34
C GLU A 260 -5.61 -5.66 -12.71
N VAL A 261 -4.64 -6.57 -12.61
CA VAL A 261 -3.25 -6.30 -13.00
C VAL A 261 -3.13 -5.86 -14.47
N GLN A 262 -2.25 -4.89 -14.73
CA GLN A 262 -2.07 -4.27 -16.04
C GLN A 262 -0.69 -4.57 -16.63
N ASN A 263 -0.63 -4.61 -17.97
CA ASN A 263 0.62 -4.67 -18.72
C ASN A 263 1.10 -3.27 -19.16
N ALA A 264 2.24 -3.20 -19.87
CA ALA A 264 2.82 -1.95 -20.36
C ALA A 264 1.93 -1.20 -21.39
N HIS A 265 0.91 -1.85 -21.94
CA HIS A 265 -0.07 -1.26 -22.84
C HIS A 265 -1.36 -0.83 -22.13
N HIS A 266 -1.37 -0.85 -20.77
CA HIS A 266 -2.56 -0.59 -19.95
C HIS A 266 -3.73 -1.57 -20.19
N GLU A 267 -3.45 -2.75 -20.74
CA GLU A 267 -4.44 -3.80 -20.82
C GLU A 267 -4.57 -4.49 -19.48
N ILE A 268 -5.80 -4.68 -19.02
CA ILE A 268 -6.12 -5.44 -17.80
C ILE A 268 -6.03 -6.93 -18.13
N PHE A 269 -5.51 -7.76 -17.20
CA PHE A 269 -5.47 -9.22 -17.35
C PHE A 269 -6.88 -9.76 -17.58
N GLY A 270 -7.80 -9.38 -16.72
CA GLY A 270 -9.23 -9.63 -16.85
C GLY A 270 -9.65 -11.02 -16.44
N PHE A 271 -10.96 -11.16 -16.25
CA PHE A 271 -11.57 -12.36 -15.73
C PHE A 271 -11.46 -13.57 -16.68
N ASP A 272 -11.63 -13.37 -17.99
CA ASP A 272 -11.56 -14.46 -18.98
C ASP A 272 -10.18 -15.10 -19.05
N ARG A 273 -9.11 -14.28 -19.00
CA ARG A 273 -7.74 -14.80 -18.96
C ARG A 273 -7.45 -15.52 -17.66
N LEU A 274 -7.98 -15.02 -16.52
CA LEU A 274 -7.85 -15.67 -15.23
C LEU A 274 -8.53 -17.04 -15.24
N MET A 275 -9.76 -17.15 -15.71
CA MET A 275 -10.49 -18.42 -15.80
C MET A 275 -9.74 -19.46 -16.66
N ASN A 276 -9.23 -19.04 -17.82
CA ASN A 276 -8.43 -19.91 -18.68
C ASN A 276 -7.12 -20.34 -18.00
N LEU A 277 -6.49 -19.47 -17.25
CA LEU A 277 -5.27 -19.78 -16.50
C LEU A 277 -5.55 -20.77 -15.38
N LEU A 278 -6.60 -20.53 -14.59
CA LEU A 278 -7.00 -21.45 -13.53
C LEU A 278 -7.34 -22.86 -14.06
N ASP A 279 -7.81 -22.98 -15.28
CA ASP A 279 -8.05 -24.28 -15.93
C ASP A 279 -6.76 -25.01 -16.31
N GLN A 280 -5.68 -24.29 -16.55
CA GLN A 280 -4.40 -24.81 -17.07
C GLN A 280 -3.37 -25.14 -15.97
N VAL A 281 -3.49 -24.55 -14.75
CA VAL A 281 -2.53 -24.79 -13.68
C VAL A 281 -2.63 -26.25 -13.16
N ASP A 282 -1.59 -26.72 -12.46
CA ASP A 282 -1.50 -28.12 -12.01
C ASP A 282 -2.72 -28.52 -11.17
N PRO A 283 -3.45 -29.57 -11.55
CA PRO A 283 -4.66 -29.99 -10.84
C PRO A 283 -4.38 -30.80 -9.57
N ASN A 284 -3.16 -31.27 -9.35
CA ASN A 284 -2.83 -32.22 -8.27
C ASN A 284 -1.83 -31.65 -7.25
N ASP A 285 -1.12 -30.57 -7.61
CA ASP A 285 -0.14 -29.94 -6.75
C ASP A 285 -0.49 -28.45 -6.60
N PRO A 286 -1.05 -28.03 -5.45
CA PRO A 286 -1.44 -26.64 -5.22
C PRO A 286 -0.25 -25.69 -5.13
N GLN A 287 0.94 -26.16 -4.73
CA GLN A 287 2.15 -25.35 -4.73
C GLN A 287 2.58 -25.02 -6.16
N ARG A 288 2.61 -26.03 -7.01
CA ARG A 288 2.93 -25.86 -8.43
C ARG A 288 1.88 -25.03 -9.16
N ALA A 289 0.59 -25.22 -8.82
CA ALA A 289 -0.49 -24.40 -9.35
C ALA A 289 -0.30 -22.91 -9.00
N MET A 290 0.07 -22.60 -7.76
CA MET A 290 0.38 -21.24 -7.33
C MET A 290 1.57 -20.65 -8.09
N GLU A 291 2.64 -21.41 -8.24
CA GLU A 291 3.84 -20.98 -8.99
C GLU A 291 3.52 -20.67 -10.47
N GLN A 292 2.71 -21.52 -11.11
CA GLN A 292 2.26 -21.31 -12.50
C GLN A 292 1.36 -20.08 -12.62
N LEU A 293 0.43 -19.89 -11.68
CA LEU A 293 -0.44 -18.73 -11.62
C LEU A 293 0.39 -17.43 -11.54
N LEU A 294 1.30 -17.36 -10.59
CA LEU A 294 2.17 -16.20 -10.38
C LEU A 294 3.12 -15.95 -11.57
N ALA A 295 3.69 -17.00 -12.13
CA ALA A 295 4.59 -16.88 -13.29
C ALA A 295 3.87 -16.27 -14.51
N THR A 296 2.63 -16.71 -14.78
CA THR A 296 1.84 -16.18 -15.90
C THR A 296 1.44 -14.73 -15.69
N ILE A 297 1.00 -14.37 -14.48
CA ILE A 297 0.67 -12.99 -14.11
C ILE A 297 1.91 -12.09 -14.24
N ASN A 298 3.06 -12.52 -13.71
CA ASN A 298 4.30 -11.75 -13.79
C ASN A 298 4.78 -11.59 -15.24
N GLN A 299 4.62 -12.61 -16.08
CA GLN A 299 4.93 -12.53 -17.49
C GLN A 299 4.03 -11.52 -18.22
N PHE A 300 2.75 -11.44 -17.86
CA PHE A 300 1.81 -10.47 -18.44
C PHE A 300 2.14 -9.04 -18.03
N CYS A 301 2.46 -8.79 -16.73
CA CYS A 301 2.82 -7.46 -16.20
C CYS A 301 4.16 -6.95 -16.76
N GLY A 302 5.13 -7.84 -16.94
CA GLY A 302 6.49 -7.47 -17.33
C GLY A 302 7.17 -6.61 -16.25
N GLN A 303 7.52 -5.37 -16.58
CA GLN A 303 8.18 -4.39 -15.71
C GLN A 303 7.20 -3.39 -15.05
N VAL A 304 5.90 -3.55 -15.27
CA VAL A 304 4.90 -2.63 -14.72
C VAL A 304 4.73 -2.91 -13.22
N GLU A 305 4.81 -1.86 -12.42
CA GLU A 305 4.50 -1.95 -10.99
C GLU A 305 3.03 -2.37 -10.80
N ARG A 306 2.80 -3.24 -9.85
CA ARG A 306 1.44 -3.70 -9.52
C ARG A 306 0.60 -2.55 -9.00
N SER A 307 -0.62 -2.49 -9.52
CA SER A 307 -1.59 -1.47 -9.12
C SER A 307 -2.32 -1.84 -7.84
N ASP A 308 -2.42 -3.13 -7.48
CA ASP A 308 -3.12 -3.63 -6.32
C ASP A 308 -2.40 -4.75 -5.59
N ASP A 309 -2.78 -4.94 -4.30
CA ASP A 309 -2.34 -6.06 -3.48
C ASP A 309 -2.83 -7.38 -4.10
N MET A 310 -2.05 -8.43 -3.94
CA MET A 310 -2.37 -9.74 -4.52
C MET A 310 -2.35 -10.79 -3.42
N THR A 311 -3.52 -11.31 -3.09
CA THR A 311 -3.67 -12.41 -2.11
C THR A 311 -4.40 -13.58 -2.73
N ALA A 312 -3.82 -14.78 -2.60
CA ALA A 312 -4.38 -16.03 -3.12
C ALA A 312 -4.26 -17.16 -2.12
N LEU A 313 -5.31 -17.98 -2.03
CA LEU A 313 -5.26 -19.26 -1.38
C LEU A 313 -5.72 -20.34 -2.36
N ILE A 314 -5.00 -21.47 -2.38
CA ILE A 314 -5.40 -22.68 -3.10
C ILE A 314 -5.61 -23.77 -2.07
N ILE A 315 -6.82 -24.34 -2.03
CA ILE A 315 -7.20 -25.43 -1.15
C ILE A 315 -7.37 -26.67 -2.02
N GLN A 316 -6.55 -27.70 -1.78
CA GLN A 316 -6.57 -28.98 -2.50
C GLN A 316 -7.10 -30.07 -1.59
N VAL A 317 -8.11 -30.78 -2.04
CA VAL A 317 -8.64 -31.96 -1.35
C VAL A 317 -7.94 -33.22 -1.87
N LEU A 318 -7.14 -33.83 -1.00
CA LEU A 318 -6.40 -35.05 -1.33
C LEU A 318 -7.29 -36.31 -1.14
N PRO A 319 -6.99 -37.43 -1.84
CA PRO A 319 -7.61 -38.70 -1.54
C PRO A 319 -7.38 -39.08 -0.07
N GLN A 320 -8.42 -39.51 0.62
CA GLN A 320 -8.25 -40.06 1.96
C GLN A 320 -7.45 -41.35 1.88
N THR A 321 -6.25 -41.37 2.41
CA THR A 321 -5.48 -42.59 2.59
C THR A 321 -6.09 -43.31 3.80
N TYR A 322 -7.00 -44.23 3.56
CA TYR A 322 -7.43 -45.17 4.62
C TYR A 322 -6.17 -45.91 5.08
N ALA A 323 -5.68 -45.59 6.28
CA ALA A 323 -4.75 -46.47 6.95
C ALA A 323 -5.48 -47.81 7.06
N ALA A 324 -5.06 -48.79 6.25
CA ALA A 324 -5.57 -50.14 6.38
C ALA A 324 -5.35 -50.55 7.84
N THR A 325 -6.42 -50.63 8.60
CA THR A 325 -6.41 -51.23 9.94
C THR A 325 -5.82 -52.63 9.77
N ALA A 326 -4.54 -52.74 10.13
CA ALA A 326 -3.92 -54.04 10.29
C ALA A 326 -4.69 -54.77 11.40
N THR A 327 -5.62 -55.58 11.00
CA THR A 327 -6.26 -56.57 11.88
C THR A 327 -5.16 -57.57 12.23
N VAL A 328 -4.71 -57.54 13.48
CA VAL A 328 -3.87 -58.55 14.12
C VAL A 328 -4.79 -59.55 14.84
#